data_61edb1cad4e9b31e22303f1331436065
#
_entry.id   61edb1cad4e9b31e22303f1331436065
#
_cell.length_a   1.000
_cell.length_b   1.000
_cell.length_c   1.000
_cell.angle_alpha   90.00
_cell.angle_beta   90.00
_cell.angle_gamma   90.00
#
_symmetry.space_group_name_H-M   'P 1'
#
loop_
_entity.id
_entity.type
_entity.pdbx_description
1 polymer ?
#
loop_
_entity_poly.entity_id
_entity_poly.type
_entity_poly.pdbx_seq_one_letter_code
_entity_poly.pdbx_strand_id
1 'polypeptide(L)'
;MSISSLFVSARALVVSVTFTFFASSQASAAIIADFDIGIGANLASIQIDQEDGDGYLFHVRWDSANYTSWDALVDIDVALTTFSMTYDTYSWGIFLTGITIDGDTNFGTGDLWPIENYWHLWLQDTASWDQAAFGASDRVLFNGASDAWVFGSSIVPQSVPAPGAIALTLFSIAVCPRRRRSNHTKASLAH
;
A
#
# COMPACT_ATOMS: atom_id res chain seq x y z
N MET A 1 22.34 -72.95 36.75
CA MET A 1 22.25 -71.50 37.01
C MET A 1 22.08 -70.82 35.68
N SER A 2 20.86 -70.39 35.38
CA SER A 2 20.49 -69.76 34.11
C SER A 2 20.28 -68.27 34.38
N ILE A 3 21.02 -67.42 33.68
CA ILE A 3 20.92 -65.97 33.79
C ILE A 3 20.11 -65.51 32.60
N SER A 4 18.86 -65.13 32.86
CA SER A 4 17.98 -64.52 31.84
C SER A 4 18.28 -63.02 31.72
N SER A 5 18.75 -62.57 30.58
CA SER A 5 18.98 -61.17 30.26
C SER A 5 17.65 -60.46 29.82
N LEU A 6 17.23 -59.46 30.61
CA LEU A 6 16.13 -58.58 30.31
C LEU A 6 16.59 -57.48 29.31
N PHE A 7 16.07 -57.53 28.10
CA PHE A 7 16.20 -56.39 27.15
C PHE A 7 15.09 -55.36 27.42
N VAL A 8 15.48 -54.22 27.96
CA VAL A 8 14.59 -53.05 28.08
C VAL A 8 14.65 -52.26 26.77
N SER A 9 13.56 -52.27 26.02
CA SER A 9 13.41 -51.53 24.78
C SER A 9 13.00 -50.09 25.12
N ALA A 10 13.93 -49.12 24.99
CA ALA A 10 13.63 -47.70 25.13
C ALA A 10 12.96 -47.19 23.85
N ARG A 11 11.66 -46.91 23.92
CA ARG A 11 10.94 -46.20 22.86
C ARG A 11 11.19 -44.70 23.01
N ALA A 12 11.95 -44.12 22.08
CA ALA A 12 12.13 -42.66 21.97
C ALA A 12 10.83 -42.04 21.44
N LEU A 13 10.21 -41.19 22.26
CA LEU A 13 9.05 -40.38 21.89
C LEU A 13 9.57 -39.12 21.17
N VAL A 14 9.44 -39.08 19.86
CA VAL A 14 9.74 -37.85 19.07
C VAL A 14 8.53 -36.93 19.16
N VAL A 15 8.63 -35.89 20.00
CA VAL A 15 7.65 -34.82 20.06
C VAL A 15 7.97 -33.82 18.94
N SER A 16 7.19 -33.86 17.86
CA SER A 16 7.27 -32.88 16.75
C SER A 16 6.55 -31.62 17.17
N VAL A 17 7.28 -30.55 17.51
CA VAL A 17 6.73 -29.23 17.78
C VAL A 17 6.58 -28.51 16.45
N THR A 18 5.35 -28.44 15.95
CA THR A 18 5.01 -27.67 14.75
C THR A 18 4.87 -26.20 15.16
N PHE A 19 5.87 -25.39 14.83
CA PHE A 19 5.77 -23.92 14.96
C PHE A 19 4.91 -23.39 13.81
N THR A 20 3.67 -23.02 14.11
CA THR A 20 2.82 -22.30 13.18
C THR A 20 3.21 -20.82 13.25
N PHE A 21 3.95 -20.35 12.25
CA PHE A 21 4.16 -18.92 12.04
C PHE A 21 2.84 -18.32 11.55
N PHE A 22 2.16 -17.58 12.42
CA PHE A 22 1.15 -16.64 11.99
C PHE A 22 1.89 -15.46 11.33
N ALA A 23 2.01 -15.47 10.01
CA ALA A 23 2.29 -14.27 9.28
C ALA A 23 1.07 -13.36 9.45
N SER A 24 1.16 -12.36 10.33
CA SER A 24 0.24 -11.24 10.32
C SER A 24 0.43 -10.55 8.96
N SER A 25 -0.47 -10.82 8.02
CA SER A 25 -0.63 -9.97 6.85
C SER A 25 -1.06 -8.61 7.38
N GLN A 26 -0.17 -7.64 7.38
CA GLN A 26 -0.59 -6.25 7.49
C GLN A 26 -1.54 -6.02 6.31
N ALA A 27 -2.76 -5.62 6.61
CA ALA A 27 -3.70 -5.21 5.58
C ALA A 27 -3.04 -4.03 4.85
N SER A 28 -2.72 -4.26 3.60
CA SER A 28 -2.23 -3.24 2.69
C SER A 28 -3.44 -2.38 2.38
N ALA A 29 -3.36 -1.04 2.55
CA ALA A 29 -4.40 -0.15 2.09
C ALA A 29 -4.67 -0.45 0.61
N ALA A 30 -5.93 -0.64 0.25
CA ALA A 30 -6.31 -0.85 -1.13
C ALA A 30 -6.69 0.50 -1.73
N ILE A 31 -6.14 0.87 -2.89
CA ILE A 31 -6.66 2.02 -3.62
C ILE A 31 -8.07 1.64 -4.13
N ILE A 32 -9.08 2.24 -3.53
CA ILE A 32 -10.49 1.95 -3.82
C ILE A 32 -11.10 2.93 -4.83
N ALA A 33 -10.47 4.11 -5.02
CA ALA A 33 -10.89 5.11 -6.00
C ALA A 33 -9.69 5.89 -6.55
N ASP A 34 -9.84 6.37 -7.78
CA ASP A 34 -8.85 7.10 -8.55
C ASP A 34 -9.52 8.29 -9.26
N PHE A 35 -8.95 9.48 -9.15
CA PHE A 35 -9.56 10.73 -9.62
C PHE A 35 -8.57 11.58 -10.42
N ASP A 36 -9.03 12.17 -11.54
CA ASP A 36 -8.31 13.22 -12.26
C ASP A 36 -8.83 14.59 -11.81
N ILE A 37 -7.93 15.45 -11.31
CA ILE A 37 -8.23 16.76 -10.74
C ILE A 37 -7.51 17.86 -11.52
N GLY A 38 -8.23 18.91 -11.86
CA GLY A 38 -7.67 20.11 -12.52
C GLY A 38 -7.26 19.87 -13.97
N ILE A 39 -6.57 20.87 -14.52
CA ILE A 39 -5.99 20.86 -15.87
C ILE A 39 -4.59 21.48 -15.81
N GLY A 40 -3.69 21.10 -16.71
CA GLY A 40 -2.36 21.67 -16.76
C GLY A 40 -1.33 20.72 -17.39
N ALA A 41 -0.14 21.26 -17.66
CA ALA A 41 0.98 20.50 -18.21
C ALA A 41 1.73 19.69 -17.17
N ASN A 42 1.70 20.11 -15.91
CA ASN A 42 2.30 19.35 -14.81
C ASN A 42 1.28 18.38 -14.25
N LEU A 43 1.77 17.28 -13.69
CA LEU A 43 1.00 16.21 -13.07
C LEU A 43 1.72 15.73 -11.82
N ALA A 44 0.99 15.59 -10.70
CA ALA A 44 1.45 14.86 -9.53
C ALA A 44 0.39 13.85 -9.09
N SER A 45 0.82 12.82 -8.37
CA SER A 45 -0.05 11.86 -7.70
C SER A 45 -0.11 12.20 -6.21
N ILE A 46 -1.32 12.37 -5.69
CA ILE A 46 -1.58 12.56 -4.25
C ILE A 46 -2.36 11.34 -3.78
N GLN A 47 -1.76 10.58 -2.87
CA GLN A 47 -2.42 9.43 -2.25
C GLN A 47 -2.91 9.81 -0.86
N ILE A 48 -4.08 9.33 -0.47
CA ILE A 48 -4.64 9.52 0.87
C ILE A 48 -5.03 8.16 1.41
N ASP A 49 -4.37 7.75 2.50
CA ASP A 49 -4.61 6.47 3.17
C ASP A 49 -5.33 6.73 4.49
N GLN A 50 -6.56 6.23 4.60
CA GLN A 50 -7.40 6.31 5.79
C GLN A 50 -6.99 5.24 6.83
N GLU A 51 -7.42 5.42 8.08
CA GLU A 51 -7.10 4.52 9.19
C GLU A 51 -7.66 3.09 8.99
N ASP A 52 -8.80 2.97 8.32
CA ASP A 52 -9.45 1.68 8.03
C ASP A 52 -8.76 0.84 6.95
N GLY A 53 -7.78 1.43 6.26
CA GLY A 53 -7.01 0.79 5.19
C GLY A 53 -7.54 1.09 3.80
N ASP A 54 -8.51 1.97 3.64
CA ASP A 54 -8.95 2.46 2.34
C ASP A 54 -8.01 3.57 1.85
N GLY A 55 -7.61 3.46 0.59
CA GLY A 55 -6.72 4.40 -0.08
C GLY A 55 -7.42 5.09 -1.26
N TYR A 56 -7.11 6.36 -1.46
CA TYR A 56 -7.62 7.17 -2.55
C TYR A 56 -6.45 7.78 -3.33
N LEU A 57 -6.50 7.75 -4.65
CA LEU A 57 -5.47 8.30 -5.51
C LEU A 57 -6.02 9.47 -6.32
N PHE A 58 -5.30 10.60 -6.33
CA PHE A 58 -5.66 11.80 -7.06
C PHE A 58 -4.53 12.17 -8.01
N HIS A 59 -4.82 12.28 -9.29
CA HIS A 59 -3.95 12.78 -10.33
C HIS A 59 -4.20 14.26 -10.52
N VAL A 60 -3.41 15.11 -9.84
CA VAL A 60 -3.62 16.56 -9.83
C VAL A 60 -2.79 17.22 -10.93
N ARG A 61 -3.42 18.08 -11.74
CA ARG A 61 -2.81 18.82 -12.84
C ARG A 61 -2.84 20.31 -12.60
N TRP A 62 -1.73 20.99 -12.92
CA TRP A 62 -1.60 22.45 -12.76
C TRP A 62 -0.63 23.06 -13.76
N ASP A 63 -0.68 24.41 -13.88
CA ASP A 63 0.28 25.22 -14.69
C ASP A 63 0.97 26.30 -13.86
N SER A 64 0.47 26.61 -12.64
CA SER A 64 1.01 27.67 -11.79
C SER A 64 2.45 27.35 -11.33
N ALA A 65 3.27 28.41 -11.18
CA ALA A 65 4.56 28.28 -10.54
C ALA A 65 4.41 28.10 -9.01
N ASN A 66 5.35 27.37 -8.40
CA ASN A 66 5.39 27.14 -6.94
C ASN A 66 4.11 26.47 -6.38
N TYR A 67 3.47 25.63 -7.16
CA TYR A 67 2.33 24.84 -6.73
C TYR A 67 2.76 23.83 -5.66
N THR A 68 2.06 23.82 -4.53
CA THR A 68 2.45 23.04 -3.36
C THR A 68 1.58 21.81 -3.15
N SER A 69 2.02 20.89 -2.28
CA SER A 69 1.19 19.75 -1.84
C SER A 69 -0.08 20.23 -1.12
N TRP A 70 -0.02 21.39 -0.46
CA TRP A 70 -1.20 22.01 0.13
C TRP A 70 -2.19 22.52 -0.94
N ASP A 71 -1.69 23.20 -1.98
CA ASP A 71 -2.53 23.66 -3.11
C ASP A 71 -3.24 22.47 -3.77
N ALA A 72 -2.57 21.34 -3.89
CA ALA A 72 -3.18 20.11 -4.42
C ALA A 72 -4.36 19.62 -3.57
N LEU A 73 -4.24 19.63 -2.24
CA LEU A 73 -5.36 19.28 -1.35
C LEU A 73 -6.52 20.28 -1.48
N VAL A 74 -6.22 21.58 -1.61
CA VAL A 74 -7.25 22.62 -1.83
C VAL A 74 -7.98 22.39 -3.15
N ASP A 75 -7.26 22.08 -4.23
CA ASP A 75 -7.88 21.80 -5.52
C ASP A 75 -8.75 20.53 -5.49
N ILE A 76 -8.35 19.50 -4.74
CA ILE A 76 -9.16 18.30 -4.51
C ILE A 76 -10.45 18.66 -3.76
N ASP A 77 -10.38 19.46 -2.68
CA ASP A 77 -11.51 19.91 -1.87
C ASP A 77 -12.51 20.75 -2.70
N VAL A 78 -12.00 21.60 -3.59
CA VAL A 78 -12.83 22.40 -4.49
C VAL A 78 -13.49 21.55 -5.57
N ALA A 79 -12.79 20.54 -6.09
CA ALA A 79 -13.26 19.75 -7.23
C ALA A 79 -14.29 18.67 -6.83
N LEU A 80 -14.18 18.10 -5.63
CA LEU A 80 -14.99 16.96 -5.22
C LEU A 80 -15.91 17.31 -4.04
N THR A 81 -17.21 17.22 -4.25
CA THR A 81 -18.22 17.48 -3.21
C THR A 81 -18.24 16.41 -2.11
N THR A 82 -17.63 15.25 -2.35
CA THR A 82 -17.50 14.15 -1.39
C THR A 82 -16.20 14.21 -0.61
N PHE A 83 -15.32 15.16 -0.91
CA PHE A 83 -14.10 15.44 -0.19
C PHE A 83 -14.25 16.71 0.64
N SER A 84 -13.72 16.71 1.84
CA SER A 84 -13.54 17.92 2.65
C SER A 84 -12.37 17.76 3.61
N MET A 85 -11.74 18.87 3.95
CA MET A 85 -10.63 18.90 4.90
C MET A 85 -10.82 19.94 5.98
N THR A 86 -10.21 19.70 7.15
CA THR A 86 -10.10 20.65 8.25
C THR A 86 -8.63 20.85 8.60
N TYR A 87 -8.27 22.06 8.99
CA TYR A 87 -6.88 22.41 9.31
C TYR A 87 -6.80 23.60 10.25
N ASP A 88 -5.67 23.68 10.94
CA ASP A 88 -5.28 24.83 11.75
C ASP A 88 -4.13 25.59 11.10
N THR A 89 -4.13 26.92 11.23
CA THR A 89 -3.06 27.78 10.72
C THR A 89 -2.22 28.30 11.86
N TYR A 90 -0.91 28.06 11.79
CA TYR A 90 0.06 28.52 12.74
C TYR A 90 1.09 29.45 12.08
N SER A 91 1.88 30.15 12.87
CA SER A 91 2.95 31.03 12.37
C SER A 91 4.05 30.29 11.61
N TRP A 92 4.16 28.98 11.81
CA TRP A 92 5.12 28.09 11.15
C TRP A 92 4.54 27.30 9.96
N GLY A 93 3.23 27.42 9.70
CA GLY A 93 2.60 26.73 8.58
C GLY A 93 1.17 26.25 8.87
N ILE A 94 0.68 25.35 8.03
CA ILE A 94 -0.65 24.77 8.09
C ILE A 94 -0.53 23.33 8.64
N PHE A 95 -1.40 22.98 9.58
CA PHE A 95 -1.53 21.64 10.14
C PHE A 95 -2.87 21.04 9.74
N LEU A 96 -2.83 19.97 8.94
CA LEU A 96 -4.01 19.23 8.51
C LEU A 96 -4.57 18.44 9.70
N THR A 97 -5.80 18.76 10.12
CA THR A 97 -6.45 18.10 11.26
C THR A 97 -7.40 17.00 10.83
N GLY A 98 -8.03 17.11 9.66
CA GLY A 98 -8.98 16.09 9.21
C GLY A 98 -9.17 16.05 7.71
N ILE A 99 -9.45 14.84 7.19
CA ILE A 99 -9.95 14.61 5.85
C ILE A 99 -11.19 13.73 5.95
N THR A 100 -12.22 14.10 5.18
CA THR A 100 -13.42 13.29 4.93
C THR A 100 -13.50 12.96 3.45
N ILE A 101 -13.68 11.68 3.11
CA ILE A 101 -13.90 11.22 1.73
C ILE A 101 -15.08 10.25 1.74
N ASP A 102 -16.10 10.53 0.91
CA ASP A 102 -17.33 9.73 0.77
C ASP A 102 -18.06 9.45 2.10
N GLY A 103 -17.86 10.31 3.10
CA GLY A 103 -18.46 10.22 4.43
C GLY A 103 -17.56 9.59 5.49
N ASP A 104 -16.46 8.94 5.11
CA ASP A 104 -15.47 8.45 6.05
C ASP A 104 -14.54 9.59 6.48
N THR A 105 -14.39 9.76 7.79
CA THR A 105 -13.64 10.86 8.37
C THR A 105 -12.56 10.37 9.31
N ASN A 106 -11.33 10.77 9.04
CA ASN A 106 -10.25 10.70 10.03
C ASN A 106 -9.90 12.11 10.49
N PHE A 107 -10.00 12.31 11.80
CA PHE A 107 -9.71 13.57 12.46
C PHE A 107 -8.72 13.36 13.61
N GLY A 108 -7.64 14.13 13.61
CA GLY A 108 -6.59 14.03 14.61
C GLY A 108 -6.28 15.35 15.29
N THR A 109 -5.87 15.25 16.55
CA THR A 109 -5.53 16.37 17.42
C THR A 109 -4.03 16.63 17.50
N GLY A 110 -3.20 15.83 16.81
CA GLY A 110 -1.75 15.98 16.80
C GLY A 110 -1.06 15.26 17.95
N ASP A 111 -1.71 14.26 18.57
CA ASP A 111 -1.09 13.47 19.62
C ASP A 111 0.08 12.66 19.05
N LEU A 112 1.24 12.79 19.71
CA LEU A 112 2.47 12.11 19.31
C LEU A 112 2.47 10.64 19.72
N TRP A 113 3.53 9.94 19.29
CA TRP A 113 3.74 8.54 19.68
C TRP A 113 3.48 8.30 21.18
N PRO A 114 2.77 7.21 21.59
CA PRO A 114 2.39 6.05 20.79
C PRO A 114 1.03 6.15 20.05
N ILE A 115 0.31 7.26 20.18
CA ILE A 115 -1.05 7.42 19.63
C ILE A 115 -0.97 7.78 18.15
N GLU A 116 -0.05 8.69 17.77
CA GLU A 116 0.16 9.19 16.39
C GLU A 116 -1.13 9.66 15.69
N ASN A 117 -2.00 10.33 16.44
CA ASN A 117 -3.29 10.80 16.00
C ASN A 117 -3.16 12.08 15.15
N TYR A 118 -2.62 11.95 13.93
CA TYR A 118 -2.48 13.04 12.95
C TYR A 118 -2.17 12.50 11.56
N TRP A 119 -2.22 13.39 10.55
CA TRP A 119 -1.89 13.09 9.17
C TRP A 119 -0.38 13.22 8.93
N HIS A 120 0.25 12.15 8.48
CA HIS A 120 1.66 12.11 8.08
C HIS A 120 1.78 12.41 6.59
N LEU A 121 2.63 13.37 6.23
CA LEU A 121 2.99 13.62 4.84
C LEU A 121 4.21 12.77 4.46
N TRP A 122 4.09 12.03 3.37
CA TRP A 122 5.14 11.23 2.77
C TRP A 122 5.44 11.71 1.36
N LEU A 123 6.70 11.66 0.98
CA LEU A 123 7.22 12.14 -0.30
C LEU A 123 7.88 10.98 -1.04
N GLN A 124 7.63 10.85 -2.35
CA GLN A 124 8.30 9.89 -3.20
C GLN A 124 9.02 10.63 -4.34
N ASP A 125 10.15 11.25 -4.00
CA ASP A 125 11.03 11.92 -4.98
C ASP A 125 12.01 10.95 -5.63
N THR A 126 12.10 9.74 -5.08
CA THR A 126 12.94 8.63 -5.54
C THR A 126 12.10 7.34 -5.64
N ALA A 127 12.74 6.17 -5.63
CA ALA A 127 12.04 4.89 -5.62
C ALA A 127 11.44 4.51 -4.27
N SER A 128 11.76 5.24 -3.20
CA SER A 128 11.27 5.00 -1.83
C SER A 128 10.45 6.18 -1.32
N TRP A 129 9.57 5.91 -0.37
CA TRP A 129 8.86 6.92 0.38
C TRP A 129 9.73 7.42 1.54
N ASP A 130 9.77 8.73 1.72
CA ASP A 130 10.42 9.40 2.84
C ASP A 130 9.40 10.28 3.57
N GLN A 131 9.36 10.22 4.92
CA GLN A 131 8.47 11.07 5.69
C GLN A 131 8.94 12.52 5.63
N ALA A 132 8.02 13.45 5.36
CA ALA A 132 8.34 14.87 5.28
C ALA A 132 8.78 15.43 6.65
N ALA A 133 9.86 16.22 6.64
CA ALA A 133 10.32 16.96 7.81
C ALA A 133 9.78 18.40 7.85
N PHE A 134 8.84 18.74 6.95
CA PHE A 134 8.26 20.08 6.78
C PHE A 134 6.78 19.98 6.41
N GLY A 135 6.06 21.11 6.46
CA GLY A 135 4.63 21.14 6.17
C GLY A 135 4.31 21.11 4.67
N ALA A 136 3.07 20.79 4.32
CA ALA A 136 2.60 20.70 2.95
C ALA A 136 2.69 22.01 2.18
N SER A 137 2.58 23.15 2.86
CA SER A 137 2.72 24.49 2.26
C SER A 137 4.15 24.80 1.80
N ASP A 138 5.14 24.11 2.36
CA ASP A 138 6.55 24.26 1.97
C ASP A 138 6.99 23.21 0.91
N ARG A 139 6.13 22.20 0.67
CA ARG A 139 6.35 21.18 -0.34
C ARG A 139 5.95 21.69 -1.72
N VAL A 140 6.88 22.18 -2.50
CA VAL A 140 6.64 22.55 -3.91
C VAL A 140 6.65 21.28 -4.76
N LEU A 141 5.55 21.03 -5.49
CA LEU A 141 5.42 19.90 -6.40
C LEU A 141 6.14 20.16 -7.72
N PHE A 142 6.65 19.11 -8.32
CA PHE A 142 7.20 19.09 -9.66
C PHE A 142 6.46 18.08 -10.53
N ASN A 143 6.60 18.18 -11.85
CA ASN A 143 5.96 17.23 -12.75
C ASN A 143 6.47 15.80 -12.53
N GLY A 144 5.56 14.89 -12.18
CA GLY A 144 5.86 13.50 -11.82
C GLY A 144 6.09 13.27 -10.31
N ALA A 145 5.89 14.29 -9.46
CA ALA A 145 5.94 14.12 -8.00
C ALA A 145 4.85 13.15 -7.52
N SER A 146 5.14 12.43 -6.43
CA SER A 146 4.16 11.62 -5.70
C SER A 146 4.26 11.94 -4.23
N ASP A 147 3.16 12.40 -3.65
CA ASP A 147 3.04 12.67 -2.23
C ASP A 147 1.92 11.79 -1.65
N ALA A 148 1.99 11.42 -0.37
CA ALA A 148 0.93 10.68 0.28
C ALA A 148 0.63 11.23 1.67
N TRP A 149 -0.63 11.18 2.05
CA TRP A 149 -1.14 11.50 3.37
C TRP A 149 -1.65 10.23 4.05
N VAL A 150 -1.04 9.86 5.17
CA VAL A 150 -1.39 8.65 5.93
C VAL A 150 -1.84 9.04 7.31
N PHE A 151 -3.03 8.63 7.72
CA PHE A 151 -3.57 8.93 9.03
C PHE A 151 -3.10 7.93 10.10
N GLY A 152 -2.76 8.45 11.28
CA GLY A 152 -2.56 7.66 12.50
C GLY A 152 -1.44 6.64 12.45
N SER A 153 -0.56 6.72 11.45
CA SER A 153 0.47 5.71 11.24
C SER A 153 1.73 6.29 10.62
N SER A 154 2.87 5.96 11.20
CA SER A 154 4.19 6.15 10.59
C SER A 154 4.53 5.02 9.59
N ILE A 155 3.56 4.22 9.17
CA ILE A 155 3.73 3.19 8.15
C ILE A 155 3.86 3.86 6.78
N VAL A 156 4.80 3.35 5.99
CA VAL A 156 5.03 3.81 4.63
C VAL A 156 3.76 3.64 3.78
N PRO A 157 3.36 4.66 2.99
CA PRO A 157 2.20 4.57 2.09
C PRO A 157 2.27 3.34 1.20
N GLN A 158 1.13 2.78 0.87
CA GLN A 158 1.06 1.62 0.00
C GLN A 158 1.53 1.97 -1.40
N SER A 159 2.39 1.14 -1.97
CA SER A 159 2.75 1.28 -3.37
C SER A 159 1.56 0.92 -4.24
N VAL A 160 1.09 1.86 -5.05
CA VAL A 160 0.11 1.58 -6.12
C VAL A 160 0.72 0.54 -7.06
N PRO A 161 0.09 -0.64 -7.28
CA PRO A 161 0.60 -1.58 -8.25
C PRO A 161 0.68 -0.90 -9.61
N ALA A 162 1.86 -0.89 -10.24
CA ALA A 162 2.00 -0.33 -11.58
C ALA A 162 0.96 -0.95 -12.51
N PRO A 163 0.23 -0.18 -13.33
CA PRO A 163 -0.90 -0.65 -14.16
C PRO A 163 -0.57 -1.85 -15.08
N GLY A 164 0.71 -2.15 -15.29
CA GLY A 164 1.18 -3.30 -16.07
C GLY A 164 1.35 -4.62 -15.29
N ALA A 165 1.37 -4.60 -13.96
CA ALA A 165 1.69 -5.80 -13.18
C ALA A 165 0.56 -6.85 -13.23
N ILE A 166 -0.69 -6.42 -13.29
CA ILE A 166 -1.87 -7.31 -13.39
C ILE A 166 -1.96 -7.96 -14.77
N ALA A 167 -1.58 -7.25 -15.84
CA ALA A 167 -1.61 -7.80 -17.21
C ALA A 167 -0.59 -8.92 -17.42
N LEU A 168 0.58 -8.86 -16.81
CA LEU A 168 1.64 -9.88 -16.96
C LEU A 168 1.31 -11.20 -16.25
N THR A 169 0.59 -11.18 -15.14
CA THR A 169 0.20 -12.40 -14.43
C THR A 169 -0.89 -13.19 -15.18
N LEU A 170 -1.81 -12.53 -15.87
CA LEU A 170 -2.86 -13.17 -16.67
C LEU A 170 -2.31 -13.81 -17.97
N PHE A 171 -1.26 -13.23 -18.58
CA PHE A 171 -0.62 -13.81 -19.76
C PHE A 171 0.22 -15.05 -19.46
N SER A 172 0.83 -15.16 -18.30
CA SER A 172 1.66 -16.32 -17.93
C SER A 172 0.84 -17.61 -17.71
N ILE A 173 -0.43 -17.53 -17.38
CA ILE A 173 -1.32 -18.68 -17.20
C ILE A 173 -1.81 -19.25 -18.54
N ALA A 174 -1.91 -18.40 -19.59
CA ALA A 174 -2.43 -18.78 -20.91
C ALA A 174 -1.40 -19.52 -21.79
N VAL A 175 -0.10 -19.45 -21.49
CA VAL A 175 0.99 -20.00 -22.34
C VAL A 175 1.54 -21.33 -21.81
N CYS A 176 0.86 -22.03 -20.90
CA CYS A 176 1.32 -23.35 -20.47
C CYS A 176 1.06 -24.40 -21.58
N PRO A 177 2.07 -24.87 -22.32
CA PRO A 177 1.84 -25.81 -23.43
C PRO A 177 1.40 -27.14 -22.84
N ARG A 178 0.18 -27.55 -23.18
CA ARG A 178 -0.40 -28.85 -22.86
C ARG A 178 0.47 -29.95 -23.44
N ARG A 179 1.35 -30.54 -22.65
CA ARG A 179 2.26 -31.64 -23.05
C ARG A 179 1.40 -32.82 -23.50
N ARG A 180 1.28 -32.99 -24.82
CA ARG A 180 0.63 -34.13 -25.48
C ARG A 180 1.40 -35.41 -25.12
N ARG A 181 0.81 -36.27 -24.28
CA ARG A 181 1.31 -37.63 -24.04
C ARG A 181 1.19 -38.42 -25.35
N SER A 182 2.33 -38.75 -25.99
CA SER A 182 2.42 -39.69 -27.08
C SER A 182 2.29 -41.13 -26.52
N ASN A 183 1.18 -41.79 -26.78
CA ASN A 183 1.03 -43.24 -26.54
C ASN A 183 1.74 -43.99 -27.65
N HIS A 184 2.91 -44.54 -27.37
CA HIS A 184 3.52 -45.57 -28.22
C HIS A 184 2.79 -46.90 -28.04
N THR A 185 1.92 -47.22 -28.97
CA THR A 185 1.33 -48.57 -29.12
C THR A 185 2.41 -49.49 -29.67
N LYS A 186 2.91 -50.43 -28.87
CA LYS A 186 3.76 -51.54 -29.34
C LYS A 186 2.90 -52.52 -30.11
N ALA A 187 3.09 -52.60 -31.43
CA ALA A 187 2.58 -53.69 -32.23
C ALA A 187 3.40 -54.97 -31.96
N SER A 188 2.74 -55.99 -31.42
CA SER A 188 3.28 -57.35 -31.30
C SER A 188 3.07 -58.08 -32.60
N LEU A 189 4.15 -58.47 -33.31
CA LEU A 189 4.13 -59.42 -34.42
C LEU A 189 4.26 -60.84 -33.83
N ALA A 190 3.23 -61.63 -34.05
CA ALA A 190 3.26 -63.09 -33.88
C ALA A 190 3.68 -63.78 -35.16
N HIS A 191 4.57 -64.74 -34.97
CA HIS A 191 4.76 -65.89 -35.90
C HIS A 191 4.41 -67.11 -35.12
#